data_7b2bdfc9605238e10b4c9f9c93479f1f
#
_entry.id   7b2bdfc9605238e10b4c9f9c93479f1f
#
_cell.length_a   1.000
_cell.length_b   1.000
_cell.length_c   1.000
_cell.angle_alpha   90.00
_cell.angle_beta   90.00
_cell.angle_gamma   90.00
#
_symmetry.space_group_name_H-M   'P 1'
#
loop_
_entity.id
_entity.type
_entity.pdbx_description
1 polymer ?
#
loop_
_entity_poly.entity_id
_entity_poly.type
_entity_poly.pdbx_seq_one_letter_code
_entity_poly.pdbx_strand_id
1 'polypeptide(L)'
;ATATATKRHADVLRGLPCRVLDTRKTLPCLRNAQKYAVRCGGGVNHRVGLYDGILVKENHILAAGSIAAAVVAAKASPAKVMIEVEVESLDELRQALDAGADMALLDEFSLADLRAGVALNRSHPNGPIKLEASGSVTLETLRAVGETGVDFISTGAMTKSVQATDFSMRFVL
;
A
#
# COMPACT_ATOMS: atom_id res chain seq x y z
N ALA A 1 -4.34 -2.04 -20.65
CA ALA A 1 -3.18 -1.62 -19.88
C ALA A 1 -3.50 -1.57 -18.37
N THR A 2 -3.35 -0.43 -17.65
CA THR A 2 -3.47 -0.36 -16.19
C THR A 2 -4.77 -0.94 -15.63
N ALA A 3 -5.95 -0.54 -16.13
CA ALA A 3 -7.23 -1.07 -15.63
C ALA A 3 -7.34 -2.60 -15.77
N THR A 4 -6.88 -3.16 -16.90
CA THR A 4 -6.87 -4.61 -17.13
C THR A 4 -5.90 -5.32 -16.18
N ALA A 5 -4.70 -4.76 -15.96
CA ALA A 5 -3.75 -5.31 -15.00
C ALA A 5 -4.34 -5.28 -13.58
N THR A 6 -4.93 -4.16 -13.17
CA THR A 6 -5.59 -4.03 -11.87
C THR A 6 -6.74 -5.02 -11.71
N LYS A 7 -7.57 -5.19 -12.74
CA LYS A 7 -8.67 -6.16 -12.70
C LYS A 7 -8.18 -7.58 -12.42
N ARG A 8 -7.07 -8.00 -13.05
CA ARG A 8 -6.46 -9.29 -12.77
C ARG A 8 -6.05 -9.44 -11.30
N HIS A 9 -5.42 -8.42 -10.71
CA HIS A 9 -5.04 -8.43 -9.30
C HIS A 9 -6.28 -8.46 -8.38
N ALA A 10 -7.28 -7.62 -8.66
CA ALA A 10 -8.52 -7.60 -7.89
C ALA A 10 -9.29 -8.93 -7.95
N ASP A 11 -9.28 -9.61 -9.11
CA ASP A 11 -9.94 -10.90 -9.27
C ASP A 11 -9.28 -12.01 -8.44
N VAL A 12 -7.95 -11.99 -8.29
CA VAL A 12 -7.21 -12.94 -7.42
C VAL A 12 -7.65 -12.81 -5.96
N LEU A 13 -7.96 -11.59 -5.51
CA LEU A 13 -8.40 -11.31 -4.13
C LEU A 13 -9.91 -11.45 -3.92
N ARG A 14 -10.66 -11.88 -4.96
CA ARG A 14 -12.12 -12.02 -4.84
C ARG A 14 -12.50 -12.99 -3.72
N GLY A 15 -13.45 -12.56 -2.88
CA GLY A 15 -13.90 -13.30 -1.71
C GLY A 15 -13.08 -13.06 -0.45
N LEU A 16 -11.98 -12.30 -0.54
CA LEU A 16 -11.22 -11.85 0.62
C LEU A 16 -11.59 -10.39 0.97
N PRO A 17 -11.51 -9.97 2.23
CA PRO A 17 -11.70 -8.56 2.61
C PRO A 17 -10.54 -7.67 2.16
N CYS A 18 -9.39 -8.26 1.83
CA CYS A 18 -8.19 -7.59 1.37
C CYS A 18 -8.37 -6.96 -0.02
N ARG A 19 -7.81 -5.78 -0.23
CA ARG A 19 -7.88 -5.05 -1.50
C ARG A 19 -6.49 -4.65 -2.00
N VAL A 20 -6.33 -4.62 -3.33
CA VAL A 20 -5.08 -4.17 -3.95
C VAL A 20 -5.01 -2.64 -4.01
N LEU A 21 -3.85 -2.08 -3.61
CA LEU A 21 -3.51 -0.66 -3.70
C LEU A 21 -2.52 -0.41 -4.85
N ASP A 22 -2.67 0.76 -5.47
CA ASP A 22 -1.61 1.29 -6.33
C ASP A 22 -0.49 1.94 -5.50
N THR A 23 0.49 2.49 -6.19
CA THR A 23 1.61 3.22 -5.58
C THR A 23 1.82 4.56 -6.29
N ARG A 24 2.80 5.34 -5.80
CA ARG A 24 3.29 6.54 -6.51
C ARG A 24 4.29 6.23 -7.63
N LYS A 25 4.62 4.95 -7.84
CA LYS A 25 5.50 4.50 -8.95
C LYS A 25 4.66 4.46 -10.24
N THR A 26 4.47 5.61 -10.87
CA THR A 26 3.64 5.83 -12.05
C THR A 26 4.49 6.34 -13.21
N LEU A 27 3.98 6.22 -14.43
CA LEU A 27 4.59 6.87 -15.60
C LEU A 27 4.61 8.39 -15.39
N PRO A 28 5.68 9.08 -15.82
CA PRO A 28 5.76 10.53 -15.73
C PRO A 28 4.52 11.20 -16.34
N CYS A 29 3.99 12.22 -15.67
CA CYS A 29 2.81 13.00 -16.05
C CYS A 29 1.48 12.22 -16.12
N LEU A 30 1.47 10.88 -15.96
CA LEU A 30 0.26 10.06 -16.10
C LEU A 30 -0.32 9.55 -14.78
N ARG A 31 0.14 10.04 -13.62
CA ARG A 31 -0.30 9.54 -12.32
C ARG A 31 -1.81 9.58 -12.14
N ASN A 32 -2.45 10.70 -12.42
CA ASN A 32 -3.90 10.84 -12.27
C ASN A 32 -4.66 9.89 -13.18
N ALA A 33 -4.22 9.76 -14.43
CA ALA A 33 -4.83 8.84 -15.39
C ALA A 33 -4.65 7.36 -14.95
N GLN A 34 -3.45 6.99 -14.49
CA GLN A 34 -3.20 5.64 -14.02
C GLN A 34 -3.97 5.32 -12.73
N LYS A 35 -4.02 6.24 -11.77
CA LYS A 35 -4.81 6.06 -10.54
C LYS A 35 -6.32 5.97 -10.84
N TYR A 36 -6.82 6.74 -11.79
CA TYR A 36 -8.20 6.57 -12.28
C TYR A 36 -8.40 5.17 -12.88
N ALA A 37 -7.49 4.72 -13.73
CA ALA A 37 -7.55 3.39 -14.34
C ALA A 37 -7.49 2.25 -13.31
N VAL A 38 -6.75 2.42 -12.22
CA VAL A 38 -6.73 1.47 -11.09
C VAL A 38 -8.11 1.33 -10.48
N ARG A 39 -8.83 2.43 -10.22
CA ARG A 39 -10.21 2.38 -9.71
C ARG A 39 -11.14 1.67 -10.70
N CYS A 40 -11.02 1.97 -11.99
CA CYS A 40 -11.79 1.29 -13.03
C CYS A 40 -11.54 -0.23 -13.05
N GLY A 41 -10.35 -0.68 -12.68
CA GLY A 41 -9.99 -2.08 -12.56
C GLY A 41 -10.43 -2.76 -11.25
N GLY A 42 -11.06 -2.02 -10.32
CA GLY A 42 -11.49 -2.54 -9.03
C GLY A 42 -10.45 -2.47 -7.91
N GLY A 43 -9.31 -1.82 -8.15
CA GLY A 43 -8.32 -1.51 -7.14
C GLY A 43 -8.66 -0.25 -6.33
N VAL A 44 -7.84 0.04 -5.34
CA VAL A 44 -7.92 1.24 -4.49
C VAL A 44 -6.70 2.11 -4.73
N ASN A 45 -6.86 3.41 -4.61
CA ASN A 45 -5.72 4.32 -4.68
C ASN A 45 -5.08 4.48 -3.30
N HIS A 46 -3.78 4.30 -3.23
CA HIS A 46 -2.94 4.87 -2.19
C HIS A 46 -2.81 6.38 -2.42
N ARG A 47 -2.22 7.13 -1.51
CA ARG A 47 -2.02 8.57 -1.64
C ARG A 47 -1.56 8.97 -3.06
N VAL A 48 -2.09 10.09 -3.55
CA VAL A 48 -1.77 10.62 -4.88
C VAL A 48 -0.46 11.39 -4.86
N GLY A 49 -0.23 12.16 -3.79
CA GLY A 49 0.94 13.01 -3.64
C GLY A 49 1.53 12.98 -2.24
N LEU A 50 2.23 14.05 -1.88
CA LEU A 50 2.75 14.26 -0.51
C LEU A 50 1.78 15.07 0.35
N TYR A 51 0.69 15.54 -0.23
CA TYR A 51 -0.29 16.43 0.38
C TYR A 51 -1.53 15.71 0.93
N ASP A 52 -1.76 14.46 0.52
CA ASP A 52 -2.95 13.69 0.88
C ASP A 52 -2.67 12.45 1.73
N GLY A 53 -1.42 12.28 2.18
CA GLY A 53 -1.00 11.25 3.13
C GLY A 53 0.48 11.35 3.44
N ILE A 54 0.84 11.09 4.68
CA ILE A 54 2.23 11.01 5.13
C ILE A 54 2.59 9.53 5.23
N LEU A 55 3.66 9.11 4.57
CA LEU A 55 4.28 7.80 4.73
C LEU A 55 5.66 8.02 5.35
N VAL A 56 5.78 7.63 6.60
CA VAL A 56 7.03 7.62 7.34
C VAL A 56 7.82 6.40 6.90
N LYS A 57 9.06 6.59 6.49
CA LYS A 57 9.97 5.57 6.00
C LYS A 57 11.26 5.57 6.81
N GLU A 58 12.12 4.56 6.58
CA GLU A 58 13.40 4.36 7.22
C GLU A 58 14.22 5.66 7.36
N ASN A 59 14.31 6.46 6.32
CA ASN A 59 15.08 7.72 6.36
C ASN A 59 14.42 8.80 7.24
N HIS A 60 13.10 8.81 7.35
CA HIS A 60 12.40 9.72 8.26
C HIS A 60 12.60 9.29 9.71
N ILE A 61 12.56 7.97 9.98
CA ILE A 61 12.80 7.39 11.29
C ILE A 61 14.23 7.68 11.74
N LEU A 62 15.21 7.45 10.86
CA LEU A 62 16.61 7.74 11.12
C LEU A 62 16.84 9.23 11.44
N ALA A 63 16.26 10.11 10.64
CA ALA A 63 16.40 11.55 10.85
C ALA A 63 15.72 12.04 12.14
N ALA A 64 14.60 11.45 12.54
CA ALA A 64 13.88 11.79 13.76
C ALA A 64 14.44 11.10 15.00
N GLY A 65 15.24 10.02 14.83
CA GLY A 65 15.83 9.23 15.89
C GLY A 65 14.97 8.05 16.39
N SER A 66 13.68 8.02 16.07
CA SER A 66 12.78 6.90 16.40
C SER A 66 11.46 6.97 15.61
N ILE A 67 10.73 5.85 15.55
CA ILE A 67 9.36 5.79 14.99
C ILE A 67 8.44 6.75 15.76
N ALA A 68 8.50 6.74 17.08
CA ALA A 68 7.67 7.62 17.91
C ALA A 68 7.91 9.10 17.60
N ALA A 69 9.19 9.53 17.51
CA ALA A 69 9.54 10.90 17.18
C ALA A 69 9.09 11.28 15.76
N ALA A 70 9.24 10.39 14.80
CA ALA A 70 8.80 10.61 13.42
C ALA A 70 7.27 10.76 13.33
N VAL A 71 6.50 9.94 14.03
CA VAL A 71 5.03 10.04 14.09
C VAL A 71 4.59 11.33 14.79
N VAL A 72 5.25 11.72 15.88
CA VAL A 72 4.98 13.01 16.56
C VAL A 72 5.22 14.17 15.60
N ALA A 73 6.34 14.18 14.89
CA ALA A 73 6.65 15.22 13.89
C ALA A 73 5.61 15.25 12.75
N ALA A 74 5.16 14.07 12.29
CA ALA A 74 4.11 13.97 11.27
C ALA A 74 2.78 14.53 11.78
N LYS A 75 2.38 14.22 13.02
CA LYS A 75 1.16 14.74 13.66
C LYS A 75 1.20 16.26 13.87
N ALA A 76 2.39 16.83 14.07
CA ALA A 76 2.58 18.28 14.19
C ALA A 76 2.45 19.03 12.85
N SER A 77 2.45 18.31 11.71
CA SER A 77 2.22 18.91 10.40
C SER A 77 0.85 19.62 10.34
N PRO A 78 0.75 20.79 9.70
CA PRO A 78 -0.53 21.45 9.46
C PRO A 78 -1.48 20.62 8.59
N ALA A 79 -0.96 19.73 7.76
CA ALA A 79 -1.75 18.79 6.99
C ALA A 79 -2.35 17.72 7.92
N LYS A 80 -3.66 17.75 8.09
CA LYS A 80 -4.40 16.73 8.87
C LYS A 80 -4.77 15.55 7.96
N VAL A 81 -3.76 14.78 7.62
CA VAL A 81 -3.87 13.62 6.71
C VAL A 81 -3.44 12.35 7.43
N MET A 82 -3.82 11.20 6.87
CA MET A 82 -3.45 9.89 7.37
C MET A 82 -1.92 9.76 7.49
N ILE A 83 -1.47 9.18 8.60
CA ILE A 83 -0.06 8.88 8.86
C ILE A 83 0.12 7.37 8.82
N GLU A 84 0.87 6.93 7.83
CA GLU A 84 1.29 5.56 7.65
C GLU A 84 2.77 5.42 7.99
N VAL A 85 3.13 4.32 8.64
CA VAL A 85 4.52 3.98 8.98
C VAL A 85 4.92 2.71 8.25
N GLU A 86 6.00 2.77 7.47
CA GLU A 86 6.65 1.61 6.87
C GLU A 86 7.52 0.94 7.92
N VAL A 87 7.32 -0.35 8.13
CA VAL A 87 7.98 -1.17 9.15
C VAL A 87 8.53 -2.45 8.53
N GLU A 88 9.68 -2.90 9.01
CA GLU A 88 10.41 -4.07 8.53
C GLU A 88 10.43 -5.22 9.56
N SER A 89 9.82 -5.02 10.72
CA SER A 89 9.78 -6.02 11.80
C SER A 89 8.52 -5.90 12.66
N LEU A 90 8.19 -6.99 13.37
CA LEU A 90 7.09 -7.01 14.34
C LEU A 90 7.33 -6.04 15.52
N ASP A 91 8.58 -5.79 15.86
CA ASP A 91 8.91 -4.82 16.90
C ASP A 91 8.65 -3.39 16.44
N GLU A 92 9.00 -3.05 15.20
CA GLU A 92 8.68 -1.76 14.62
C GLU A 92 7.16 -1.57 14.43
N LEU A 93 6.43 -2.64 14.09
CA LEU A 93 4.96 -2.59 14.04
C LEU A 93 4.40 -2.23 15.43
N ARG A 94 4.92 -2.84 16.51
CA ARG A 94 4.52 -2.49 17.88
C ARG A 94 4.80 -1.02 18.20
N GLN A 95 5.99 -0.54 17.84
CA GLN A 95 6.36 0.87 18.03
C GLN A 95 5.43 1.82 17.24
N ALA A 96 5.05 1.46 16.01
CA ALA A 96 4.12 2.25 15.21
C ALA A 96 2.70 2.31 15.83
N LEU A 97 2.24 1.17 16.38
CA LEU A 97 0.98 1.09 17.13
C LEU A 97 1.03 1.95 18.40
N ASP A 98 2.11 1.84 19.19
CA ASP A 98 2.31 2.64 20.41
C ASP A 98 2.34 4.14 20.11
N ALA A 99 2.97 4.54 19.00
CA ALA A 99 3.03 5.92 18.54
C ALA A 99 1.69 6.45 18.00
N GLY A 100 0.71 5.55 17.77
CA GLY A 100 -0.62 5.89 17.26
C GLY A 100 -0.57 6.28 15.78
N ALA A 101 0.08 5.47 14.95
CA ALA A 101 -0.04 5.54 13.50
C ALA A 101 -1.48 5.20 13.07
N ASP A 102 -1.94 5.74 11.96
CA ASP A 102 -3.26 5.44 11.40
C ASP A 102 -3.25 4.16 10.55
N MET A 103 -2.09 3.82 9.98
CA MET A 103 -1.86 2.67 9.13
C MET A 103 -0.39 2.22 9.23
N ALA A 104 -0.13 0.95 9.04
CA ALA A 104 1.23 0.42 8.95
C ALA A 104 1.41 -0.37 7.65
N LEU A 105 2.52 -0.10 6.96
CA LEU A 105 2.97 -0.82 5.78
C LEU A 105 4.05 -1.81 6.23
N LEU A 106 3.77 -3.10 6.04
CA LEU A 106 4.64 -4.22 6.37
C LEU A 106 5.48 -4.54 5.13
N ASP A 107 6.75 -4.08 5.12
CA ASP A 107 7.61 -4.21 3.96
C ASP A 107 8.41 -5.50 4.00
N GLU A 108 8.34 -6.28 2.92
CA GLU A 108 9.02 -7.57 2.72
C GLU A 108 8.82 -8.62 3.84
N PHE A 109 7.68 -8.57 4.55
CA PHE A 109 7.34 -9.56 5.59
C PHE A 109 7.08 -10.94 4.96
N SER A 110 7.54 -12.00 5.65
CA SER A 110 7.13 -13.38 5.31
C SER A 110 5.64 -13.60 5.59
N LEU A 111 5.03 -14.62 4.97
CA LEU A 111 3.63 -14.98 5.26
C LEU A 111 3.38 -15.30 6.74
N ALA A 112 4.39 -15.82 7.44
CA ALA A 112 4.32 -16.09 8.87
C ALA A 112 4.31 -14.79 9.68
N ASP A 113 5.19 -13.85 9.35
CA ASP A 113 5.28 -12.54 10.01
C ASP A 113 4.06 -11.67 9.70
N LEU A 114 3.50 -11.73 8.48
CA LEU A 114 2.23 -11.07 8.16
C LEU A 114 1.09 -11.55 9.08
N ARG A 115 0.95 -12.87 9.28
CA ARG A 115 -0.06 -13.42 10.21
C ARG A 115 0.21 -13.00 11.65
N ALA A 116 1.47 -13.03 12.09
CA ALA A 116 1.86 -12.57 13.42
C ALA A 116 1.59 -11.06 13.60
N GLY A 117 1.86 -10.25 12.58
CA GLY A 117 1.56 -8.82 12.57
C GLY A 117 0.05 -8.53 12.64
N VAL A 118 -0.76 -9.27 11.90
CA VAL A 118 -2.23 -9.18 11.99
C VAL A 118 -2.72 -9.54 13.40
N ALA A 119 -2.19 -10.60 14.01
CA ALA A 119 -2.53 -11.00 15.37
C ALA A 119 -2.11 -9.94 16.40
N LEU A 120 -0.89 -9.43 16.30
CA LEU A 120 -0.37 -8.35 17.13
C LEU A 120 -1.28 -7.11 17.03
N ASN A 121 -1.59 -6.65 15.82
CA ASN A 121 -2.45 -5.49 15.58
C ASN A 121 -3.83 -5.63 16.22
N ARG A 122 -4.44 -6.82 16.13
CA ARG A 122 -5.77 -7.09 16.72
C ARG A 122 -5.77 -7.10 18.24
N SER A 123 -4.68 -7.53 18.88
CA SER A 123 -4.56 -7.63 20.33
C SER A 123 -4.00 -6.39 21.00
N HIS A 124 -3.46 -5.45 20.22
CA HIS A 124 -2.83 -4.25 20.75
C HIS A 124 -3.87 -3.24 21.27
N PRO A 125 -3.62 -2.57 22.43
CA PRO A 125 -4.56 -1.59 22.99
C PRO A 125 -4.92 -0.43 22.04
N ASN A 126 -3.98 -0.02 21.18
CA ASN A 126 -4.19 1.03 20.18
C ASN A 126 -4.61 0.48 18.80
N GLY A 127 -4.79 -0.83 18.69
CA GLY A 127 -5.28 -1.47 17.47
C GLY A 127 -6.79 -1.70 17.47
N PRO A 128 -7.33 -2.28 16.39
CA PRO A 128 -6.63 -2.51 15.14
C PRO A 128 -6.56 -1.25 14.25
N ILE A 129 -5.41 -0.99 13.68
CA ILE A 129 -5.21 -0.04 12.57
C ILE A 129 -5.23 -0.77 11.22
N LYS A 130 -5.22 -0.05 10.10
CA LYS A 130 -5.10 -0.67 8.78
C LYS A 130 -3.70 -1.21 8.54
N LEU A 131 -3.62 -2.42 7.98
CA LEU A 131 -2.35 -3.04 7.60
C LEU A 131 -2.24 -3.18 6.08
N GLU A 132 -1.13 -2.70 5.53
CA GLU A 132 -0.75 -2.86 4.13
C GLU A 132 0.44 -3.82 4.05
N ALA A 133 0.35 -4.86 3.23
CA ALA A 133 1.52 -5.65 2.85
C ALA A 133 2.15 -5.06 1.59
N SER A 134 3.46 -4.90 1.61
CA SER A 134 4.27 -4.41 0.50
C SER A 134 5.51 -5.29 0.33
N GLY A 135 6.21 -5.09 -0.81
CA GLY A 135 7.39 -5.86 -1.15
C GLY A 135 7.21 -6.63 -2.44
N SER A 136 7.94 -7.71 -2.61
CA SER A 136 8.04 -8.51 -3.84
C SER A 136 6.76 -9.31 -4.17
N VAL A 137 5.57 -8.68 -4.09
CA VAL A 137 4.29 -9.35 -4.34
C VAL A 137 4.04 -9.49 -5.84
N THR A 138 3.83 -10.74 -6.29
CA THR A 138 3.45 -11.11 -7.67
C THR A 138 1.99 -11.56 -7.74
N LEU A 139 1.45 -11.75 -8.95
CA LEU A 139 0.10 -12.31 -9.12
C LEU A 139 -0.04 -13.70 -8.49
N GLU A 140 1.01 -14.50 -8.52
CA GLU A 140 1.06 -15.86 -7.99
C GLU A 140 1.03 -15.87 -6.46
N THR A 141 1.71 -14.93 -5.81
CA THR A 141 1.80 -14.84 -4.33
C THR A 141 0.68 -14.01 -3.72
N LEU A 142 0.01 -13.17 -4.51
CA LEU A 142 -0.97 -12.18 -4.07
C LEU A 142 -2.09 -12.77 -3.21
N ARG A 143 -2.63 -13.93 -3.59
CA ARG A 143 -3.71 -14.57 -2.84
C ARG A 143 -3.25 -15.05 -1.46
N ALA A 144 -2.09 -15.70 -1.39
CA ALA A 144 -1.53 -16.17 -0.13
C ALA A 144 -1.25 -15.01 0.84
N VAL A 145 -0.80 -13.86 0.32
CA VAL A 145 -0.64 -12.64 1.11
C VAL A 145 -2.01 -12.12 1.60
N GLY A 146 -3.03 -12.06 0.74
CA GLY A 146 -4.38 -11.63 1.13
C GLY A 146 -5.02 -12.51 2.19
N GLU A 147 -4.74 -13.82 2.18
CA GLU A 147 -5.22 -14.80 3.16
C GLU A 147 -4.56 -14.68 4.54
N THR A 148 -3.52 -13.86 4.69
CA THR A 148 -2.90 -13.56 6.01
C THR A 148 -3.79 -12.69 6.89
N GLY A 149 -4.73 -11.96 6.30
CA GLY A 149 -5.67 -11.09 7.00
C GLY A 149 -5.28 -9.62 7.01
N VAL A 150 -4.31 -9.19 6.19
CA VAL A 150 -4.01 -7.78 5.95
C VAL A 150 -5.17 -7.10 5.22
N ASP A 151 -5.34 -5.79 5.40
CA ASP A 151 -6.41 -5.03 4.76
C ASP A 151 -6.09 -4.69 3.31
N PHE A 152 -4.81 -4.41 3.03
CA PHE A 152 -4.35 -3.97 1.72
C PHE A 152 -3.07 -4.67 1.30
N ILE A 153 -2.89 -4.74 -0.02
CA ILE A 153 -1.63 -5.16 -0.64
C ILE A 153 -1.28 -4.14 -1.71
N SER A 154 -0.16 -3.45 -1.55
CA SER A 154 0.31 -2.53 -2.58
C SER A 154 1.25 -3.19 -3.58
N THR A 155 1.10 -2.84 -4.83
CA THR A 155 2.01 -3.27 -5.88
C THR A 155 2.18 -2.21 -6.96
N GLY A 156 3.44 -1.96 -7.33
CA GLY A 156 3.78 -1.10 -8.47
C GLY A 156 3.57 -1.76 -9.83
N ALA A 157 3.33 -3.07 -9.88
CA ALA A 157 3.19 -3.80 -11.14
C ALA A 157 2.04 -3.26 -12.02
N MET A 158 0.97 -2.75 -11.39
CA MET A 158 -0.17 -2.19 -12.10
C MET A 158 0.13 -0.84 -12.79
N THR A 159 1.13 -0.10 -12.32
CA THR A 159 1.41 1.27 -12.77
C THR A 159 2.79 1.47 -13.37
N LYS A 160 3.86 0.86 -12.80
CA LYS A 160 5.23 1.03 -13.31
C LYS A 160 5.58 0.06 -14.44
N SER A 161 4.97 -1.13 -14.48
CA SER A 161 5.28 -2.19 -15.44
C SER A 161 4.17 -2.38 -16.47
N VAL A 162 3.58 -1.27 -16.93
CA VAL A 162 2.45 -1.27 -17.86
C VAL A 162 2.90 -1.67 -19.26
N GLN A 163 2.25 -2.70 -19.80
CA GLN A 163 2.39 -3.04 -21.22
C GLN A 163 1.41 -2.20 -22.04
N ALA A 164 1.91 -1.62 -23.13
CA ALA A 164 1.08 -0.86 -24.05
C ALA A 164 0.03 -1.78 -24.69
N THR A 165 -1.18 -1.23 -24.90
CA THR A 165 -2.19 -1.87 -25.73
C THR A 165 -1.93 -1.45 -27.18
N ASP A 166 -1.83 -2.44 -28.06
CA ASP A 166 -1.67 -2.18 -29.48
C ASP A 166 -3.01 -1.73 -30.10
N PHE A 167 -2.98 -0.57 -30.73
CA PHE A 167 -4.11 0.01 -31.48
C PHE A 167 -3.71 0.31 -32.89
N SER A 168 -4.57 -0.03 -33.87
CA SER A 168 -4.45 0.49 -35.22
C SER A 168 -5.74 1.20 -35.63
N MET A 169 -5.59 2.28 -36.38
CA MET A 169 -6.72 3.02 -36.93
C MET A 169 -6.61 3.03 -38.46
N ARG A 170 -7.70 2.67 -39.13
CA ARG A 170 -7.80 2.72 -40.60
C ARG A 170 -9.06 3.43 -40.99
N PHE A 171 -8.98 4.25 -42.05
CA PHE A 171 -10.16 4.74 -42.72
C PHE A 171 -10.81 3.62 -43.52
N VAL A 172 -12.12 3.50 -43.42
CA VAL A 172 -12.93 2.65 -44.27
C VAL A 172 -13.54 3.60 -45.31
N LEU A 173 -13.11 3.43 -46.58
CA LEU A 173 -13.60 4.22 -47.71
C LEU A 173 -14.83 3.52 -48.32
#